data_0ec954e80e9f24e3bcc2444a65ddd343
#
_entry.id   0ec954e80e9f24e3bcc2444a65ddd343
#
_cell.length_a   1.000
_cell.length_b   1.000
_cell.length_c   1.000
_cell.angle_alpha   90.00
_cell.angle_beta   90.00
_cell.angle_gamma   90.00
#
_symmetry.space_group_name_H-M   'P 1'
#
loop_
_entity.id
_entity.type
_entity.pdbx_description
1 polymer ?
#
loop_
_entity_poly.entity_id
_entity_poly.type
_entity_poly.pdbx_seq_one_letter_code
_entity_poly.pdbx_strand_id
1 'polypeptide(L)'
;LAHIQADPSVKMKGHAGPVPWLRIFTSRDVLSCAFAYIGFCYVAFIFHTWFFIYLKEGRGLDLKSSALLAMIPFIAMTACSLLGGVISDWLVKHKGQYVGRSLYGAATLMATAVFLVVGSQVQNTTLAVLVLAGGAGMVYLGQACYWAVAADVGGPFTGVVSGLINMGGQIAGAVTASATPWFAAEYGWPVAFYVAAAITFVCVFAWFFVNPNRRLPTEDMEVVTA
;
A
#
# COMPACT_ATOMS: atom_id res chain seq x y z
N LEU A 1 -1.87 -33.90 -4.74
CA LEU A 1 -3.25 -33.79 -4.24
C LEU A 1 -3.46 -34.67 -3.01
N ALA A 2 -3.11 -35.97 -3.03
CA ALA A 2 -3.28 -36.86 -1.89
C ALA A 2 -2.52 -36.39 -0.61
N HIS A 3 -1.37 -35.76 -0.74
CA HIS A 3 -0.60 -35.23 0.40
C HIS A 3 -1.27 -34.00 1.04
N ILE A 4 -2.00 -33.19 0.27
CA ILE A 4 -2.75 -32.04 0.77
C ILE A 4 -4.02 -32.48 1.48
N GLN A 5 -4.63 -33.58 1.03
CA GLN A 5 -5.85 -34.16 1.64
C GLN A 5 -5.58 -34.95 2.92
N ALA A 6 -4.34 -35.38 3.15
CA ALA A 6 -3.92 -36.17 4.33
C ALA A 6 -3.54 -35.28 5.54
N ASP A 7 -3.41 -33.97 5.38
CA ASP A 7 -3.13 -33.05 6.49
C ASP A 7 -4.43 -32.71 7.26
N PRO A 8 -4.57 -33.17 8.53
CA PRO A 8 -5.76 -32.89 9.34
C PRO A 8 -5.97 -31.40 9.62
N SER A 9 -4.92 -30.58 9.44
CA SER A 9 -5.00 -29.12 9.59
C SER A 9 -5.71 -28.45 8.39
N VAL A 10 -5.74 -29.12 7.23
CA VAL A 10 -6.50 -28.72 6.03
C VAL A 10 -7.92 -29.30 6.07
N LYS A 11 -8.59 -29.30 7.21
CA LYS A 11 -10.04 -29.33 7.18
C LYS A 11 -10.47 -28.02 6.54
N MET A 12 -10.77 -28.08 5.24
CA MET A 12 -11.60 -27.05 4.58
C MET A 12 -12.89 -27.00 5.40
N LYS A 13 -12.90 -26.10 6.40
CA LYS A 13 -14.13 -25.75 7.10
C LYS A 13 -15.10 -25.33 6.01
N GLY A 14 -16.23 -26.00 5.99
CA GLY A 14 -17.28 -25.85 5.00
C GLY A 14 -17.56 -24.39 4.69
N HIS A 15 -18.11 -24.14 3.54
CA HIS A 15 -18.41 -22.83 2.95
C HIS A 15 -18.65 -21.79 4.04
N ALA A 16 -17.85 -20.74 4.05
CA ALA A 16 -18.21 -19.54 4.78
C ALA A 16 -19.64 -19.21 4.37
N GLY A 17 -20.52 -19.00 5.33
CA GLY A 17 -21.92 -18.63 5.06
C GLY A 17 -22.03 -17.46 4.10
N PRO A 18 -23.21 -16.94 3.82
CA PRO A 18 -23.36 -15.83 2.89
C PRO A 18 -22.49 -14.66 3.30
N VAL A 19 -21.85 -14.01 2.31
CA VAL A 19 -20.92 -12.90 2.55
C VAL A 19 -21.65 -11.77 3.29
N PRO A 20 -21.17 -11.35 4.47
CA PRO A 20 -21.82 -10.30 5.25
C PRO A 20 -21.46 -8.90 4.69
N TRP A 21 -21.96 -8.58 3.51
CA TRP A 21 -21.62 -7.34 2.80
C TRP A 21 -21.74 -6.09 3.65
N LEU A 22 -22.85 -5.94 4.38
CA LEU A 22 -23.06 -4.76 5.20
C LEU A 22 -21.98 -4.62 6.27
N ARG A 23 -21.62 -5.72 6.95
CA ARG A 23 -20.56 -5.73 7.99
C ARG A 23 -19.20 -5.37 7.42
N ILE A 24 -18.88 -5.85 6.20
CA ILE A 24 -17.62 -5.55 5.51
C ILE A 24 -17.58 -4.06 5.13
N PHE A 25 -18.65 -3.54 4.51
CA PHE A 25 -18.72 -2.13 4.08
C PHE A 25 -18.88 -1.13 5.23
N THR A 26 -19.24 -1.56 6.43
CA THR A 26 -19.32 -0.71 7.62
C THR A 26 -18.16 -0.93 8.59
N SER A 27 -17.29 -1.91 8.31
CA SER A 27 -16.12 -2.17 9.15
C SER A 27 -15.13 -1.03 9.09
N ARG A 28 -14.88 -0.39 10.24
CA ARG A 28 -13.92 0.69 10.39
C ARG A 28 -12.51 0.24 9.96
N ASP A 29 -12.11 -0.96 10.35
CA ASP A 29 -10.78 -1.50 10.07
C ASP A 29 -10.58 -1.71 8.56
N VAL A 30 -11.58 -2.27 7.87
CA VAL A 30 -11.55 -2.51 6.42
C VAL A 30 -11.54 -1.18 5.65
N LEU A 31 -12.44 -0.26 5.99
CA LEU A 31 -12.53 1.04 5.33
C LEU A 31 -11.28 1.88 5.56
N SER A 32 -10.74 1.88 6.78
CA SER A 32 -9.49 2.60 7.08
C SER A 32 -8.30 2.00 6.33
N CYS A 33 -8.22 0.67 6.22
CA CYS A 33 -7.17 0.01 5.44
C CYS A 33 -7.32 0.33 3.94
N ALA A 34 -8.55 0.31 3.39
CA ALA A 34 -8.82 0.70 2.01
C ALA A 34 -8.46 2.17 1.74
N PHE A 35 -8.77 3.07 2.69
CA PHE A 35 -8.39 4.48 2.58
C PHE A 35 -6.86 4.67 2.64
N ALA A 36 -6.16 3.97 3.54
CA ALA A 36 -4.70 3.97 3.57
C ALA A 36 -4.08 3.46 2.27
N TYR A 37 -4.72 2.48 1.62
CA TYR A 37 -4.28 1.91 0.36
C TYR A 37 -4.40 2.89 -0.82
N ILE A 38 -5.28 3.90 -0.74
CA ILE A 38 -5.34 5.02 -1.70
C ILE A 38 -3.98 5.74 -1.75
N GLY A 39 -3.40 6.06 -0.60
CA GLY A 39 -2.08 6.70 -0.53
C GLY A 39 -0.96 5.85 -1.12
N PHE A 40 -0.97 4.55 -0.83
CA PHE A 40 -0.05 3.58 -1.45
C PHE A 40 -0.18 3.60 -2.97
N CYS A 41 -1.38 3.39 -3.50
CA CYS A 41 -1.60 3.28 -4.93
C CYS A 41 -1.33 4.60 -5.66
N TYR A 42 -1.72 5.75 -5.10
CA TYR A 42 -1.44 7.04 -5.70
C TYR A 42 0.07 7.19 -6.00
N VAL A 43 0.92 6.91 -5.02
CA VAL A 43 2.38 6.98 -5.19
C VAL A 43 2.89 5.90 -6.15
N ALA A 44 2.44 4.65 -5.98
CA ALA A 44 2.86 3.55 -6.85
C ALA A 44 2.57 3.86 -8.33
N PHE A 45 1.39 4.37 -8.65
CA PHE A 45 1.02 4.72 -10.02
C PHE A 45 1.82 5.91 -10.59
N ILE A 46 2.28 6.88 -9.76
CA ILE A 46 3.22 7.91 -10.24
C ILE A 46 4.49 7.26 -10.78
N PHE A 47 5.09 6.34 -10.03
CA PHE A 47 6.33 5.68 -10.45
C PHE A 47 6.11 4.76 -11.67
N HIS A 48 4.96 4.08 -11.76
CA HIS A 48 4.67 3.19 -12.89
C HIS A 48 4.36 3.93 -14.18
N THR A 49 3.68 5.08 -14.09
CA THR A 49 3.13 5.75 -15.27
C THR A 49 3.92 7.01 -15.63
N TRP A 50 4.29 7.83 -14.64
CA TRP A 50 4.76 9.18 -14.87
C TRP A 50 6.24 9.43 -14.59
N PHE A 51 6.91 8.52 -13.87
CA PHE A 51 8.29 8.78 -13.45
C PHE A 51 9.27 8.87 -14.62
N PHE A 52 9.09 8.05 -15.66
CA PHE A 52 9.88 8.16 -16.88
C PHE A 52 9.69 9.52 -17.58
N ILE A 53 8.43 9.97 -17.67
CA ILE A 53 8.10 11.26 -18.30
C ILE A 53 8.67 12.42 -17.48
N TYR A 54 8.59 12.34 -16.13
CA TYR A 54 9.25 13.28 -15.24
C TYR A 54 10.75 13.40 -15.51
N LEU A 55 11.45 12.30 -15.72
CA LEU A 55 12.90 12.33 -16.03
C LEU A 55 13.18 12.97 -17.38
N LYS A 56 12.40 12.63 -18.39
CA LYS A 56 12.57 13.14 -19.75
C LYS A 56 12.18 14.61 -19.87
N GLU A 57 11.01 14.99 -19.42
CA GLU A 57 10.45 16.33 -19.62
C GLU A 57 10.73 17.28 -18.44
N GLY A 58 10.63 16.77 -17.22
CA GLY A 58 10.86 17.57 -16.02
C GLY A 58 12.34 17.80 -15.70
N ARG A 59 13.21 16.84 -16.05
CA ARG A 59 14.66 16.91 -15.81
C ARG A 59 15.48 17.08 -17.08
N GLY A 60 14.85 17.06 -18.26
CA GLY A 60 15.52 17.30 -19.54
C GLY A 60 16.52 16.20 -19.95
N LEU A 61 16.35 14.97 -19.46
CA LEU A 61 17.22 13.86 -19.80
C LEU A 61 16.90 13.30 -21.19
N ASP A 62 17.90 12.77 -21.85
CA ASP A 62 17.74 11.99 -23.07
C ASP A 62 16.98 10.68 -22.82
N LEU A 63 16.46 10.06 -23.88
CA LEU A 63 15.63 8.86 -23.80
C LEU A 63 16.33 7.70 -23.08
N LYS A 64 17.61 7.46 -23.39
CA LYS A 64 18.38 6.35 -22.82
C LYS A 64 18.64 6.55 -21.32
N SER A 65 19.07 7.73 -20.93
CA SER A 65 19.34 8.09 -19.53
C SER A 65 18.06 8.06 -18.70
N SER A 66 16.94 8.56 -19.24
CA SER A 66 15.63 8.49 -18.59
C SER A 66 15.16 7.06 -18.35
N ALA A 67 15.34 6.17 -19.35
CA ALA A 67 14.96 4.76 -19.22
C ALA A 67 15.82 4.04 -18.16
N LEU A 68 17.13 4.26 -18.14
CA LEU A 68 18.03 3.63 -17.17
C LEU A 68 17.76 4.11 -15.73
N LEU A 69 17.57 5.42 -15.53
CA LEU A 69 17.29 5.97 -14.21
C LEU A 69 15.89 5.61 -13.72
N ALA A 70 14.91 5.44 -14.62
CA ALA A 70 13.58 5.00 -14.27
C ALA A 70 13.53 3.56 -13.72
N MET A 71 14.56 2.74 -13.94
CA MET A 71 14.63 1.39 -13.37
C MET A 71 14.95 1.40 -11.86
N ILE A 72 15.62 2.44 -11.35
CA ILE A 72 16.09 2.48 -9.96
C ILE A 72 14.94 2.37 -8.95
N PRO A 73 13.83 3.13 -9.07
CA PRO A 73 12.68 2.94 -8.19
C PRO A 73 12.12 1.52 -8.21
N PHE A 74 12.05 0.86 -9.37
CA PHE A 74 11.52 -0.50 -9.47
C PHE A 74 12.41 -1.53 -8.77
N ILE A 75 13.73 -1.36 -8.83
CA ILE A 75 14.67 -2.19 -8.06
C ILE A 75 14.44 -1.98 -6.56
N ALA A 76 14.31 -0.72 -6.12
CA ALA A 76 14.02 -0.38 -4.73
C ALA A 76 12.67 -0.98 -4.26
N MET A 77 11.60 -0.85 -5.07
CA MET A 77 10.28 -1.42 -4.80
C MET A 77 10.37 -2.95 -4.62
N THR A 78 11.07 -3.64 -5.53
CA THR A 78 11.22 -5.09 -5.48
C THR A 78 11.95 -5.54 -4.21
N ALA A 79 13.11 -4.95 -3.93
CA ALA A 79 13.89 -5.28 -2.74
C ALA A 79 13.10 -4.99 -1.44
N CYS A 80 12.47 -3.81 -1.36
CA CYS A 80 11.70 -3.41 -0.20
C CYS A 80 10.42 -4.24 -0.02
N SER A 81 9.75 -4.67 -1.08
CA SER A 81 8.57 -5.54 -1.00
C SER A 81 8.91 -6.89 -0.34
N LEU A 82 10.05 -7.49 -0.71
CA LEU A 82 10.52 -8.73 -0.10
C LEU A 82 10.88 -8.54 1.38
N LEU A 83 11.60 -7.47 1.70
CA LEU A 83 12.00 -7.17 3.08
C LEU A 83 10.82 -6.77 3.96
N GLY A 84 9.83 -6.09 3.40
CA GLY A 84 8.70 -5.54 4.13
C GLY A 84 7.86 -6.60 4.85
N GLY A 85 7.61 -7.73 4.19
CA GLY A 85 6.92 -8.86 4.80
C GLY A 85 7.71 -9.45 5.98
N VAL A 86 9.01 -9.69 5.79
CA VAL A 86 9.89 -10.23 6.83
C VAL A 86 9.96 -9.32 8.06
N ILE A 87 10.12 -8.00 7.84
CA ILE A 87 10.19 -7.03 8.93
C ILE A 87 8.83 -6.94 9.64
N SER A 88 7.73 -6.88 8.90
CA SER A 88 6.38 -6.85 9.46
C SER A 88 6.11 -8.07 10.35
N ASP A 89 6.43 -9.28 9.87
CA ASP A 89 6.23 -10.52 10.63
C ASP A 89 7.14 -10.62 11.85
N TRP A 90 8.37 -10.13 11.73
CA TRP A 90 9.28 -10.04 12.87
C TRP A 90 8.74 -9.08 13.95
N LEU A 91 8.21 -7.93 13.55
CA LEU A 91 7.57 -6.97 14.45
C LEU A 91 6.33 -7.56 15.11
N VAL A 92 5.49 -8.27 14.36
CA VAL A 92 4.31 -8.97 14.91
C VAL A 92 4.74 -9.94 16.01
N LYS A 93 5.76 -10.74 15.76
CA LYS A 93 6.27 -11.73 16.72
C LYS A 93 6.78 -11.10 18.03
N HIS A 94 7.43 -9.93 17.96
CA HIS A 94 8.09 -9.33 19.11
C HIS A 94 7.31 -8.20 19.78
N LYS A 95 6.43 -7.51 19.04
CA LYS A 95 5.71 -6.30 19.47
C LYS A 95 4.18 -6.39 19.31
N GLY A 96 3.68 -7.48 18.74
CA GLY A 96 2.26 -7.72 18.49
C GLY A 96 1.75 -7.17 17.16
N GLN A 97 0.53 -7.60 16.79
CA GLN A 97 -0.06 -7.35 15.48
C GLN A 97 -0.25 -5.86 15.17
N TYR A 98 -0.70 -5.07 16.16
CA TYR A 98 -0.92 -3.63 15.94
C TYR A 98 0.36 -2.89 15.56
N VAL A 99 1.47 -3.19 16.23
CA VAL A 99 2.79 -2.59 15.90
C VAL A 99 3.30 -3.10 14.57
N GLY A 100 3.24 -4.41 14.34
CA GLY A 100 3.79 -5.02 13.13
C GLY A 100 2.98 -4.79 11.86
N ARG A 101 1.70 -4.43 11.95
CA ARG A 101 0.84 -4.16 10.80
C ARG A 101 0.50 -2.67 10.70
N SER A 102 -0.18 -2.11 11.71
CA SER A 102 -0.75 -0.75 11.64
C SER A 102 0.31 0.33 11.81
N LEU A 103 1.12 0.29 12.87
CA LEU A 103 2.15 1.30 13.07
C LEU A 103 3.28 1.19 12.04
N TYR A 104 3.65 -0.01 11.65
CA TYR A 104 4.66 -0.21 10.61
C TYR A 104 4.15 0.31 9.25
N GLY A 105 2.90 0.00 8.86
CA GLY A 105 2.28 0.55 7.65
C GLY A 105 2.20 2.07 7.67
N ALA A 106 1.84 2.67 8.81
CA ALA A 106 1.85 4.11 9.00
C ALA A 106 3.25 4.72 8.85
N ALA A 107 4.26 4.10 9.47
CA ALA A 107 5.64 4.59 9.42
C ALA A 107 6.23 4.56 8.00
N THR A 108 6.01 3.47 7.25
CA THR A 108 6.48 3.36 5.88
C THR A 108 5.79 4.34 4.95
N LEU A 109 4.48 4.56 5.12
CA LEU A 109 3.71 5.51 4.33
C LEU A 109 4.11 6.97 4.67
N MET A 110 4.39 7.26 5.94
CA MET A 110 4.92 8.56 6.38
C MET A 110 6.30 8.82 5.79
N ALA A 111 7.21 7.85 5.86
CA ALA A 111 8.54 7.95 5.25
C ALA A 111 8.43 8.22 3.74
N THR A 112 7.49 7.55 3.04
CA THR A 112 7.21 7.81 1.63
C THR A 112 6.88 9.29 1.38
N ALA A 113 5.96 9.87 2.16
CA ALA A 113 5.58 11.28 2.01
C ALA A 113 6.79 12.21 2.19
N VAL A 114 7.66 11.94 3.18
CA VAL A 114 8.89 12.72 3.41
C VAL A 114 9.85 12.60 2.23
N PHE A 115 10.08 11.38 1.71
CA PHE A 115 10.96 11.15 0.56
C PHE A 115 10.44 11.85 -0.71
N LEU A 116 9.12 11.90 -0.94
CA LEU A 116 8.54 12.62 -2.07
C LEU A 116 8.80 14.12 -1.98
N VAL A 117 8.60 14.72 -0.80
CA VAL A 117 8.86 16.14 -0.57
C VAL A 117 10.35 16.47 -0.76
N VAL A 118 11.22 15.72 -0.09
CA VAL A 118 12.67 15.95 -0.17
C VAL A 118 13.18 15.72 -1.59
N GLY A 119 12.79 14.60 -2.22
CA GLY A 119 13.26 14.25 -3.57
C GLY A 119 12.83 15.25 -4.65
N SER A 120 11.65 15.88 -4.48
CA SER A 120 11.17 16.90 -5.41
C SER A 120 11.98 18.21 -5.36
N GLN A 121 12.63 18.49 -4.22
CA GLN A 121 13.44 19.72 -4.02
C GLN A 121 14.90 19.56 -4.44
N VAL A 122 15.38 18.34 -4.60
CA VAL A 122 16.78 18.06 -4.95
C VAL A 122 17.08 18.49 -6.38
N GLN A 123 18.05 19.38 -6.57
CA GLN A 123 18.44 19.90 -7.88
C GLN A 123 19.23 18.88 -8.69
N ASN A 124 20.17 18.18 -8.06
CA ASN A 124 20.94 17.13 -8.73
C ASN A 124 20.04 15.96 -9.13
N THR A 125 19.96 15.70 -10.43
CA THR A 125 19.04 14.71 -10.99
C THR A 125 19.27 13.31 -10.45
N THR A 126 20.53 12.86 -10.38
CA THR A 126 20.85 11.52 -9.88
C THR A 126 20.46 11.36 -8.40
N LEU A 127 20.77 12.37 -7.59
CA LEU A 127 20.41 12.38 -6.18
C LEU A 127 18.87 12.44 -6.00
N ALA A 128 18.16 13.24 -6.82
CA ALA A 128 16.70 13.28 -6.81
C ALA A 128 16.09 11.91 -7.11
N VAL A 129 16.62 11.22 -8.12
CA VAL A 129 16.18 9.85 -8.47
C VAL A 129 16.41 8.89 -7.31
N LEU A 130 17.57 8.92 -6.66
CA LEU A 130 17.87 8.04 -5.52
C LEU A 130 16.95 8.31 -4.33
N VAL A 131 16.68 9.58 -4.01
CA VAL A 131 15.77 9.96 -2.92
C VAL A 131 14.34 9.55 -3.24
N LEU A 132 13.85 9.84 -4.45
CA LEU A 132 12.51 9.43 -4.89
C LEU A 132 12.38 7.91 -4.95
N ALA A 133 13.42 7.18 -5.37
CA ALA A 133 13.46 5.72 -5.33
C ALA A 133 13.41 5.19 -3.89
N GLY A 134 14.01 5.89 -2.93
CA GLY A 134 13.84 5.61 -1.50
C GLY A 134 12.38 5.69 -1.09
N GLY A 135 11.65 6.72 -1.54
CA GLY A 135 10.20 6.85 -1.32
C GLY A 135 9.39 5.71 -1.95
N ALA A 136 9.73 5.34 -3.19
CA ALA A 136 9.15 4.19 -3.87
C ALA A 136 9.43 2.87 -3.12
N GLY A 137 10.63 2.70 -2.59
CA GLY A 137 10.98 1.57 -1.73
C GLY A 137 10.16 1.56 -0.44
N MET A 138 10.04 2.71 0.25
CA MET A 138 9.29 2.81 1.52
C MET A 138 7.82 2.47 1.36
N VAL A 139 7.15 2.92 0.29
CA VAL A 139 5.75 2.56 0.05
C VAL A 139 5.59 1.06 -0.15
N TYR A 140 6.50 0.41 -0.88
CA TYR A 140 6.47 -1.05 -1.09
C TYR A 140 6.92 -1.85 0.13
N LEU A 141 7.74 -1.27 1.00
CA LEU A 141 8.11 -1.86 2.28
C LEU A 141 6.88 -2.11 3.17
N GLY A 142 5.88 -1.22 3.12
CA GLY A 142 4.60 -1.37 3.83
C GLY A 142 3.56 -2.22 3.11
N GLN A 143 3.78 -2.64 1.87
CA GLN A 143 2.77 -3.31 1.04
C GLN A 143 2.19 -4.57 1.67
N ALA A 144 3.03 -5.40 2.28
CA ALA A 144 2.60 -6.65 2.91
C ALA A 144 1.57 -6.43 4.02
N CYS A 145 1.59 -5.27 4.71
CA CYS A 145 0.66 -4.97 5.79
C CYS A 145 -0.79 -4.91 5.34
N TYR A 146 -1.08 -4.40 4.15
CA TYR A 146 -2.45 -4.30 3.62
C TYR A 146 -3.07 -5.68 3.44
N TRP A 147 -2.32 -6.61 2.85
CA TRP A 147 -2.79 -7.97 2.60
C TRP A 147 -2.85 -8.79 3.89
N ALA A 148 -1.90 -8.58 4.79
CA ALA A 148 -1.92 -9.22 6.10
C ALA A 148 -3.12 -8.75 6.92
N VAL A 149 -3.43 -7.45 6.96
CA VAL A 149 -4.63 -6.91 7.62
C VAL A 149 -5.91 -7.47 6.97
N ALA A 150 -5.95 -7.57 5.63
CA ALA A 150 -7.09 -8.18 4.95
C ALA A 150 -7.32 -9.64 5.40
N ALA A 151 -6.25 -10.40 5.63
CA ALA A 151 -6.32 -11.77 6.13
C ALA A 151 -6.67 -11.83 7.63
N ASP A 152 -6.04 -10.98 8.45
CA ASP A 152 -6.22 -10.96 9.90
C ASP A 152 -7.66 -10.55 10.28
N VAL A 153 -8.21 -9.51 9.62
CA VAL A 153 -9.56 -8.97 9.85
C VAL A 153 -10.62 -9.78 9.10
N GLY A 154 -10.35 -10.13 7.84
CA GLY A 154 -11.31 -10.77 6.94
C GLY A 154 -11.62 -12.21 7.26
N GLY A 155 -10.67 -12.96 7.84
CA GLY A 155 -10.84 -14.39 8.14
C GLY A 155 -11.34 -15.18 6.92
N PRO A 156 -12.52 -15.85 6.99
CA PRO A 156 -13.10 -16.58 5.86
C PRO A 156 -13.43 -15.70 4.64
N PHE A 157 -13.60 -14.40 4.85
CA PHE A 157 -13.96 -13.42 3.83
C PHE A 157 -12.75 -12.60 3.32
N THR A 158 -11.53 -13.05 3.59
CA THR A 158 -10.26 -12.36 3.17
C THR A 158 -10.29 -11.95 1.70
N GLY A 159 -10.78 -12.79 0.79
CA GLY A 159 -10.83 -12.46 -0.64
C GLY A 159 -11.72 -11.25 -0.94
N VAL A 160 -12.88 -11.14 -0.29
CA VAL A 160 -13.80 -10.01 -0.46
C VAL A 160 -13.21 -8.74 0.15
N VAL A 161 -12.61 -8.82 1.33
CA VAL A 161 -11.94 -7.70 2.00
C VAL A 161 -10.76 -7.20 1.16
N SER A 162 -9.93 -8.12 0.64
CA SER A 162 -8.81 -7.77 -0.26
C SER A 162 -9.32 -7.09 -1.54
N GLY A 163 -10.42 -7.59 -2.12
CA GLY A 163 -11.06 -6.98 -3.29
C GLY A 163 -11.50 -5.54 -3.03
N LEU A 164 -12.13 -5.28 -1.88
CA LEU A 164 -12.57 -3.94 -1.49
C LEU A 164 -11.38 -2.97 -1.27
N ILE A 165 -10.33 -3.43 -0.58
CA ILE A 165 -9.10 -2.65 -0.39
C ILE A 165 -8.49 -2.32 -1.76
N ASN A 166 -8.36 -3.31 -2.64
CA ASN A 166 -7.78 -3.12 -3.96
C ASN A 166 -8.62 -2.17 -4.84
N MET A 167 -9.94 -2.23 -4.76
CA MET A 167 -10.84 -1.33 -5.50
C MET A 167 -10.55 0.15 -5.15
N GLY A 168 -10.38 0.48 -3.86
CA GLY A 168 -9.97 1.83 -3.43
C GLY A 168 -8.65 2.26 -4.07
N GLY A 169 -7.68 1.35 -4.15
CA GLY A 169 -6.40 1.60 -4.80
C GLY A 169 -6.51 1.85 -6.31
N GLN A 170 -7.37 1.11 -7.03
CA GLN A 170 -7.56 1.32 -8.47
C GLN A 170 -8.21 2.67 -8.77
N ILE A 171 -9.13 3.13 -7.92
CA ILE A 171 -9.68 4.50 -8.01
C ILE A 171 -8.57 5.53 -7.87
N ALA A 172 -7.67 5.36 -6.89
CA ALA A 172 -6.52 6.24 -6.74
C ALA A 172 -5.60 6.23 -7.97
N GLY A 173 -5.38 5.05 -8.58
CA GLY A 173 -4.63 4.92 -9.82
C GLY A 173 -5.24 5.71 -10.98
N ALA A 174 -6.56 5.63 -11.15
CA ALA A 174 -7.29 6.39 -12.18
C ALA A 174 -7.17 7.91 -11.93
N VAL A 175 -7.29 8.35 -10.69
CA VAL A 175 -7.08 9.76 -10.31
C VAL A 175 -5.65 10.20 -10.61
N THR A 176 -4.66 9.40 -10.23
CA THR A 176 -3.24 9.69 -10.48
C THR A 176 -2.94 9.84 -11.97
N ALA A 177 -3.55 9.00 -12.83
CA ALA A 177 -3.34 9.05 -14.27
C ALA A 177 -3.77 10.39 -14.88
N SER A 178 -4.76 11.06 -14.31
CA SER A 178 -5.27 12.35 -14.79
C SER A 178 -4.72 13.54 -14.01
N ALA A 179 -4.66 13.45 -12.69
CA ALA A 179 -4.28 14.56 -11.83
C ALA A 179 -2.77 14.88 -11.90
N THR A 180 -1.91 13.85 -11.92
CA THR A 180 -0.45 14.06 -11.92
C THR A 180 0.03 14.87 -13.12
N PRO A 181 -0.32 14.53 -14.40
CA PRO A 181 0.12 15.30 -15.54
C PRO A 181 -0.51 16.71 -15.57
N TRP A 182 -1.72 16.87 -15.08
CA TRP A 182 -2.35 18.19 -14.98
C TRP A 182 -1.57 19.10 -14.02
N PHE A 183 -1.26 18.64 -12.80
CA PHE A 183 -0.43 19.41 -11.86
C PHE A 183 0.96 19.67 -12.41
N ALA A 184 1.56 18.69 -13.09
CA ALA A 184 2.89 18.84 -13.68
C ALA A 184 2.93 19.87 -14.80
N ALA A 185 1.88 19.95 -15.64
CA ALA A 185 1.77 20.90 -16.73
C ALA A 185 1.50 22.32 -16.24
N GLU A 186 0.60 22.50 -15.25
CA GLU A 186 0.14 23.79 -14.78
C GLU A 186 1.10 24.42 -13.77
N TYR A 187 1.65 23.62 -12.84
CA TYR A 187 2.44 24.10 -11.70
C TYR A 187 3.85 23.48 -11.61
N GLY A 188 4.19 22.60 -12.52
CA GLY A 188 5.47 21.89 -12.55
C GLY A 188 5.52 20.62 -11.72
N TRP A 189 6.48 19.76 -12.02
CA TRP A 189 6.66 18.45 -11.40
C TRP A 189 6.80 18.46 -9.87
N PRO A 190 7.49 19.43 -9.23
CA PRO A 190 7.57 19.48 -7.77
C PRO A 190 6.20 19.52 -7.11
N VAL A 191 5.24 20.29 -7.68
CA VAL A 191 3.88 20.41 -7.14
C VAL A 191 3.13 19.07 -7.26
N ALA A 192 3.29 18.33 -8.36
CA ALA A 192 2.70 17.01 -8.50
C ALA A 192 3.18 16.03 -7.39
N PHE A 193 4.47 16.08 -7.03
CA PHE A 193 5.01 15.30 -5.91
C PHE A 193 4.51 15.79 -4.54
N TYR A 194 4.34 17.11 -4.35
CA TYR A 194 3.76 17.65 -3.11
C TYR A 194 2.30 17.23 -2.92
N VAL A 195 1.50 17.23 -3.98
CA VAL A 195 0.13 16.73 -3.93
C VAL A 195 0.11 15.25 -3.56
N ALA A 196 0.99 14.44 -4.17
CA ALA A 196 1.13 13.04 -3.82
C ALA A 196 1.53 12.84 -2.34
N ALA A 197 2.50 13.63 -1.87
CA ALA A 197 2.94 13.60 -0.48
C ALA A 197 1.82 14.01 0.49
N ALA A 198 1.02 15.03 0.15
CA ALA A 198 -0.10 15.47 0.96
C ALA A 198 -1.21 14.41 1.06
N ILE A 199 -1.58 13.79 -0.07
CA ILE A 199 -2.54 12.68 -0.09
C ILE A 199 -2.02 11.51 0.76
N THR A 200 -0.76 11.13 0.57
CA THR A 200 -0.10 10.05 1.32
C THR A 200 -0.09 10.36 2.81
N PHE A 201 0.25 11.59 3.19
CA PHE A 201 0.27 12.05 4.59
C PHE A 201 -1.12 11.93 5.24
N VAL A 202 -2.18 12.35 4.55
CA VAL A 202 -3.56 12.19 5.04
C VAL A 202 -3.90 10.70 5.23
N CYS A 203 -3.48 9.86 4.28
CA CYS A 203 -3.71 8.42 4.36
C CYS A 203 -2.97 7.72 5.50
N VAL A 204 -1.85 8.29 6.03
CA VAL A 204 -1.17 7.77 7.21
C VAL A 204 -2.10 7.69 8.42
N PHE A 205 -2.96 8.70 8.60
CA PHE A 205 -3.87 8.74 9.76
C PHE A 205 -4.87 7.58 9.77
N ALA A 206 -5.21 7.04 8.61
CA ALA A 206 -6.11 5.89 8.51
C ALA A 206 -5.54 4.64 9.20
N TRP A 207 -4.21 4.45 9.18
CA TRP A 207 -3.56 3.33 9.83
C TRP A 207 -3.77 3.27 11.35
N PHE A 208 -3.91 4.42 12.02
CA PHE A 208 -4.18 4.46 13.47
C PHE A 208 -5.57 3.91 13.83
N PHE A 209 -6.47 3.84 12.86
CA PHE A 209 -7.82 3.29 13.03
C PHE A 209 -7.92 1.81 12.67
N VAL A 210 -6.88 1.23 12.07
CA VAL A 210 -6.82 -0.19 11.73
C VAL A 210 -6.37 -1.00 12.94
N ASN A 211 -7.20 -1.93 13.40
CA ASN A 211 -6.84 -2.88 14.45
C ASN A 211 -6.88 -4.33 13.91
N PRO A 212 -5.73 -4.92 13.59
CA PRO A 212 -5.62 -6.27 13.03
C PRO A 212 -6.13 -7.38 13.96
N ASN A 213 -6.27 -7.10 15.26
CA ASN A 213 -6.79 -8.06 16.23
C ASN A 213 -8.32 -8.20 16.18
N ARG A 214 -9.00 -7.31 15.44
CA ARG A 214 -10.46 -7.26 15.36
C ARG A 214 -10.92 -8.03 14.12
N ARG A 215 -11.37 -9.26 14.30
CA ARG A 215 -11.90 -10.09 13.21
C ARG A 215 -13.37 -9.74 12.94
N LEU A 216 -13.77 -9.85 11.67
CA LEU A 216 -15.16 -9.80 11.29
C LEU A 216 -15.91 -11.00 11.93
N PRO A 217 -17.03 -10.77 12.62
CA PRO A 217 -17.79 -11.85 13.25
C PRO A 217 -18.34 -12.81 12.18
N THR A 218 -18.18 -14.10 12.44
CA THR A 218 -18.81 -15.19 11.68
C THR A 218 -20.04 -15.67 12.43
N GLU A 219 -21.07 -16.17 11.73
CA GLU A 219 -22.32 -16.67 12.35
C GLU A 219 -22.06 -17.74 13.43
N ASP A 220 -20.98 -18.54 13.28
CA ASP A 220 -20.59 -19.55 14.26
C ASP A 220 -20.14 -18.97 15.63
N MET A 221 -19.79 -17.69 15.71
CA MET A 221 -19.42 -17.05 16.97
C MET A 221 -20.61 -16.46 17.73
N GLU A 222 -21.74 -16.21 17.08
CA GLU A 222 -22.96 -15.73 17.75
C GLU A 222 -23.67 -16.85 18.51
N VAL A 223 -23.51 -18.10 18.07
CA VAL A 223 -24.14 -19.29 18.72
C VAL A 223 -23.46 -19.65 20.04
N VAL A 224 -22.21 -19.26 20.26
CA VAL A 224 -21.45 -19.60 21.49
C VAL A 224 -21.65 -18.57 22.61
N THR A 225 -22.21 -17.40 22.30
CA THR A 225 -22.40 -16.29 23.28
C THR A 225 -23.88 -16.06 23.65
N ALA A 226 -24.80 -16.87 23.12
CA ALA A 226 -26.23 -16.89 23.48
C ALA A 226 -26.56 -18.13 24.33
#